data_6ed40b44e226e6baa716dd7665c60c5c
#
_entry.id   6ed40b44e226e6baa716dd7665c60c5c
#
_cell.length_a   1.000
_cell.length_b   1.000
_cell.length_c   1.000
_cell.angle_alpha   90.00
_cell.angle_beta   90.00
_cell.angle_gamma   90.00
#
_symmetry.space_group_name_H-M   'P 1'
#
loop_
_entity.id
_entity.type
_entity.pdbx_description
1 polymer ?
#
loop_
_entity_poly.entity_id
_entity_poly.type
_entity_poly.pdbx_seq_one_letter_code
_entity_poly.pdbx_strand_id
1 'polypeptide(L)'
;MNRIKLETRQVSIEFPGVKALEDINFSVTTGEIRAVVGANGAGKSTLMKVLAGANPTYTGEVLLNGEKVEVRTPVDAKKLGIQIVYQEVDTALYPTLSVAENIVQNDMLMGTSGYIVNWRKVYQQGRAALDKLHISREQIDEHALVQTLSLAQKQMVLIAKALQAKCSFLILDEPTAPLSNTETNELFRVVRHLHETENIAILFISHRLYEILEICENYTVMRNGKLIGSAPVNASTTTKEIVEQMLGRKFEENFPKEKCSIGDTLFEVEHLSGADGKVRDVSFYVKSGEIVGIAGLVGAGKSELCKTLFGAYKKTQGKTMMRGKELKISNPSDAVRQRMALVPEERRKEGVLVNENVSFNLSANCLSKFCTASFINNKLVNENAKTYVANLGISTPSIKQMVRNLSGGNQQKVAVGKWLAADCDLYIFDEPTKGVDVGAKQDIFHLINEIAKQGNGVIYASCENSELLSLTDRMYVMYNGAVMAELKTANTTEDEIMNYSVGGRADEGLNAKTGGTR
;
A
#
# COMPACT_ATOMS: atom_id res chain seq x y z
N MET A 1 -31.83 -8.98 -19.94
CA MET A 1 -30.56 -9.33 -20.60
C MET A 1 -30.11 -10.70 -20.13
N ASN A 2 -29.57 -11.55 -21.02
CA ASN A 2 -29.06 -12.87 -20.60
C ASN A 2 -27.84 -12.66 -19.66
N ARG A 3 -27.92 -13.29 -18.48
CA ARG A 3 -26.79 -13.28 -17.53
C ARG A 3 -25.71 -14.24 -18.03
N ILE A 4 -24.49 -13.78 -18.15
CA ILE A 4 -23.31 -14.57 -18.50
C ILE A 4 -22.57 -14.91 -17.21
N LYS A 5 -22.21 -16.19 -17.02
CA LYS A 5 -21.51 -16.67 -15.83
C LYS A 5 -20.09 -17.10 -16.20
N LEU A 6 -19.10 -16.56 -15.52
CA LEU A 6 -17.70 -16.97 -15.59
C LEU A 6 -17.38 -17.79 -14.34
N GLU A 7 -16.80 -18.99 -14.52
CA GLU A 7 -16.49 -19.90 -13.43
C GLU A 7 -15.07 -20.44 -13.57
N THR A 8 -14.46 -20.77 -12.44
CA THR A 8 -13.27 -21.62 -12.39
C THR A 8 -13.61 -22.91 -11.64
N ARG A 9 -13.08 -24.05 -12.08
CA ARG A 9 -13.17 -25.35 -11.39
C ARG A 9 -11.80 -25.92 -11.14
N GLN A 10 -11.48 -26.12 -9.86
CA GLN A 10 -10.23 -26.71 -9.37
C GLN A 10 -9.00 -26.05 -9.98
N VAL A 11 -9.04 -24.71 -10.19
CA VAL A 11 -7.91 -24.00 -10.78
C VAL A 11 -6.78 -23.93 -9.76
N SER A 12 -5.62 -24.46 -10.18
CA SER A 12 -4.38 -24.44 -9.37
C SER A 12 -3.22 -23.94 -10.20
N ILE A 13 -2.30 -23.21 -9.55
CA ILE A 13 -1.06 -22.74 -10.16
C ILE A 13 0.07 -22.76 -9.13
N GLU A 14 1.22 -23.27 -9.56
CA GLU A 14 2.41 -23.35 -8.72
C GLU A 14 3.56 -22.60 -9.41
N PHE A 15 4.24 -21.75 -8.64
CA PHE A 15 5.50 -21.12 -9.01
C PHE A 15 6.63 -21.78 -8.22
N PRO A 16 7.90 -21.68 -8.63
CA PRO A 16 9.01 -22.32 -7.91
C PRO A 16 8.98 -22.02 -6.41
N GLY A 17 8.63 -23.04 -5.61
CA GLY A 17 8.57 -22.98 -4.15
C GLY A 17 7.29 -22.40 -3.53
N VAL A 18 6.25 -22.03 -4.34
CA VAL A 18 4.99 -21.45 -3.82
C VAL A 18 3.79 -21.95 -4.60
N LYS A 19 2.83 -22.60 -3.93
CA LYS A 19 1.50 -22.83 -4.48
C LYS A 19 0.71 -21.53 -4.37
N ALA A 20 0.58 -20.83 -5.49
CA ALA A 20 -0.09 -19.53 -5.52
C ALA A 20 -1.61 -19.64 -5.57
N LEU A 21 -2.15 -20.71 -6.17
CA LEU A 21 -3.57 -21.09 -6.14
C LEU A 21 -3.69 -22.59 -5.93
N GLU A 22 -4.67 -23.02 -5.14
CA GLU A 22 -4.94 -24.42 -4.84
C GLU A 22 -6.45 -24.66 -4.88
N ASP A 23 -6.90 -25.44 -5.88
CA ASP A 23 -8.28 -25.92 -6.08
C ASP A 23 -9.34 -24.81 -6.04
N ILE A 24 -9.10 -23.70 -6.74
CA ILE A 24 -10.00 -22.54 -6.74
C ILE A 24 -11.26 -22.84 -7.55
N ASN A 25 -12.40 -22.79 -6.84
CA ASN A 25 -13.74 -22.84 -7.40
C ASN A 25 -14.40 -21.46 -7.20
N PHE A 26 -14.27 -20.59 -8.18
CA PHE A 26 -14.75 -19.21 -8.15
C PHE A 26 -15.85 -19.01 -9.21
N SER A 27 -16.80 -18.11 -8.95
CA SER A 27 -17.79 -17.74 -9.97
C SER A 27 -18.21 -16.28 -9.82
N VAL A 28 -18.52 -15.65 -10.96
CA VAL A 28 -19.09 -14.30 -11.06
C VAL A 28 -20.05 -14.24 -12.23
N THR A 29 -21.11 -13.43 -12.10
CA THR A 29 -22.16 -13.30 -13.12
C THR A 29 -22.29 -11.85 -13.57
N THR A 30 -22.58 -11.60 -14.86
CA THR A 30 -22.81 -10.23 -15.34
C THR A 30 -23.94 -9.55 -14.58
N GLY A 31 -23.80 -8.24 -14.33
CA GLY A 31 -24.66 -7.47 -13.46
C GLY A 31 -24.38 -7.74 -11.98
N GLU A 32 -23.12 -7.94 -11.60
CA GLU A 32 -22.68 -8.13 -10.23
C GLU A 32 -21.38 -7.35 -9.99
N ILE A 33 -21.28 -6.60 -8.89
CA ILE A 33 -20.02 -6.06 -8.38
C ILE A 33 -19.54 -6.97 -7.25
N ARG A 34 -18.46 -7.71 -7.51
CA ARG A 34 -17.90 -8.67 -6.55
C ARG A 34 -16.50 -8.25 -6.11
N ALA A 35 -16.31 -8.10 -4.80
CA ALA A 35 -14.99 -7.94 -4.24
C ALA A 35 -14.21 -9.26 -4.18
N VAL A 36 -12.91 -9.21 -4.44
CA VAL A 36 -11.97 -10.29 -4.12
C VAL A 36 -10.97 -9.78 -3.08
N VAL A 37 -11.10 -10.28 -1.85
CA VAL A 37 -10.35 -9.82 -0.69
C VAL A 37 -9.41 -10.89 -0.15
N GLY A 38 -8.38 -10.48 0.56
CA GLY A 38 -7.38 -11.37 1.16
C GLY A 38 -6.09 -10.61 1.44
N ALA A 39 -5.26 -11.17 2.32
CA ALA A 39 -3.95 -10.64 2.61
C ALA A 39 -3.04 -10.59 1.36
N ASN A 40 -1.93 -9.85 1.44
CA ASN A 40 -0.92 -9.86 0.38
C ASN A 40 -0.34 -11.28 0.24
N GLY A 41 -0.27 -11.77 -1.00
CA GLY A 41 0.14 -13.17 -1.26
C GLY A 41 -0.99 -14.19 -1.12
N ALA A 42 -2.24 -13.78 -0.85
CA ALA A 42 -3.39 -14.70 -0.77
C ALA A 42 -3.77 -15.33 -2.11
N GLY A 43 -3.22 -14.88 -3.24
CA GLY A 43 -3.50 -15.41 -4.58
C GLY A 43 -4.45 -14.55 -5.42
N LYS A 44 -4.95 -13.41 -4.91
CA LYS A 44 -5.92 -12.54 -5.62
C LYS A 44 -5.47 -12.16 -7.04
N SER A 45 -4.36 -11.46 -7.15
CA SER A 45 -3.83 -11.03 -8.46
C SER A 45 -3.41 -12.21 -9.34
N THR A 46 -3.05 -13.36 -8.75
CA THR A 46 -2.75 -14.59 -9.51
C THR A 46 -4.03 -15.14 -10.14
N LEU A 47 -5.14 -15.20 -9.40
CA LEU A 47 -6.44 -15.61 -9.93
C LEU A 47 -6.91 -14.68 -11.06
N MET A 48 -6.78 -13.37 -10.86
CA MET A 48 -7.14 -12.39 -11.89
C MET A 48 -6.27 -12.53 -13.15
N LYS A 49 -4.97 -12.78 -12.98
CA LYS A 49 -4.05 -13.05 -14.11
C LYS A 49 -4.36 -14.33 -14.85
N VAL A 50 -4.87 -15.36 -14.17
CA VAL A 50 -5.39 -16.57 -14.83
C VAL A 50 -6.62 -16.23 -15.68
N LEU A 51 -7.63 -15.53 -15.10
CA LEU A 51 -8.83 -15.11 -15.82
C LEU A 51 -8.53 -14.16 -16.99
N ALA A 52 -7.50 -13.32 -16.86
CA ALA A 52 -7.05 -12.40 -17.90
C ALA A 52 -6.08 -13.03 -18.92
N GLY A 53 -5.76 -14.33 -18.80
CA GLY A 53 -4.86 -15.04 -19.72
C GLY A 53 -3.38 -14.66 -19.61
N ALA A 54 -2.99 -13.93 -18.54
CA ALA A 54 -1.60 -13.54 -18.29
C ALA A 54 -0.78 -14.66 -17.60
N ASN A 55 -1.44 -15.63 -16.98
CA ASN A 55 -0.82 -16.83 -16.39
C ASN A 55 -1.36 -18.09 -17.07
N PRO A 56 -0.72 -18.59 -18.15
CA PRO A 56 -1.23 -19.72 -18.94
C PRO A 56 -1.00 -21.10 -18.30
N THR A 57 -0.11 -21.21 -17.30
CA THR A 57 0.37 -22.48 -16.74
C THR A 57 -0.49 -22.97 -15.56
N TYR A 58 -1.79 -22.72 -15.57
CA TYR A 58 -2.72 -23.26 -14.58
C TYR A 58 -3.25 -24.64 -14.96
N THR A 59 -3.62 -25.43 -13.95
CA THR A 59 -4.42 -26.66 -14.07
C THR A 59 -5.87 -26.35 -13.70
N GLY A 60 -6.78 -27.30 -13.96
CA GLY A 60 -8.23 -27.08 -13.78
C GLY A 60 -8.88 -26.46 -15.01
N GLU A 61 -10.07 -25.89 -14.83
CA GLU A 61 -10.91 -25.43 -15.95
C GLU A 61 -11.45 -24.02 -15.71
N VAL A 62 -11.54 -23.24 -16.80
CA VAL A 62 -12.32 -21.99 -16.85
C VAL A 62 -13.55 -22.27 -17.72
N LEU A 63 -14.73 -21.85 -17.22
CA LEU A 63 -15.99 -22.06 -17.92
C LEU A 63 -16.72 -20.74 -18.12
N LEU A 64 -17.37 -20.62 -19.28
CA LEU A 64 -18.28 -19.53 -19.61
C LEU A 64 -19.68 -20.13 -19.89
N ASN A 65 -20.64 -19.77 -19.06
CA ASN A 65 -21.99 -20.36 -19.09
C ASN A 65 -21.99 -21.90 -18.99
N GLY A 66 -21.04 -22.47 -18.23
CA GLY A 66 -20.91 -23.92 -18.07
C GLY A 66 -20.10 -24.62 -19.17
N GLU A 67 -19.77 -23.95 -20.25
CA GLU A 67 -18.91 -24.47 -21.31
C GLU A 67 -17.45 -24.18 -21.02
N LYS A 68 -16.59 -25.19 -21.19
CA LYS A 68 -15.15 -25.03 -21.00
C LYS A 68 -14.55 -24.11 -22.07
N VAL A 69 -13.80 -23.12 -21.63
CA VAL A 69 -13.09 -22.16 -22.48
C VAL A 69 -11.59 -22.18 -22.18
N GLU A 70 -10.77 -21.94 -23.19
CA GLU A 70 -9.33 -21.79 -23.00
C GLU A 70 -8.96 -20.32 -22.87
N VAL A 71 -8.28 -19.99 -21.76
CA VAL A 71 -7.76 -18.66 -21.47
C VAL A 71 -6.26 -18.78 -21.26
N ARG A 72 -5.51 -18.87 -22.37
CA ARG A 72 -4.05 -19.04 -22.33
C ARG A 72 -3.28 -17.76 -22.65
N THR A 73 -3.94 -16.82 -23.31
CA THR A 73 -3.35 -15.53 -23.66
C THR A 73 -4.31 -14.38 -23.31
N PRO A 74 -3.80 -13.14 -23.13
CA PRO A 74 -4.66 -11.98 -22.97
C PRO A 74 -5.60 -11.73 -24.16
N VAL A 75 -5.24 -12.21 -25.34
CA VAL A 75 -6.10 -12.13 -26.54
C VAL A 75 -7.31 -13.06 -26.39
N ASP A 76 -7.13 -14.26 -25.84
CA ASP A 76 -8.23 -15.19 -25.59
C ASP A 76 -9.21 -14.60 -24.56
N ALA A 77 -8.71 -14.05 -23.45
CA ALA A 77 -9.53 -13.39 -22.45
C ALA A 77 -10.36 -12.25 -23.05
N LYS A 78 -9.76 -11.39 -23.86
CA LYS A 78 -10.43 -10.28 -24.55
C LYS A 78 -11.55 -10.77 -25.49
N LYS A 79 -11.31 -11.83 -26.27
CA LYS A 79 -12.34 -12.42 -27.14
C LYS A 79 -13.56 -12.93 -26.36
N LEU A 80 -13.34 -13.43 -25.13
CA LEU A 80 -14.40 -13.87 -24.22
C LEU A 80 -15.08 -12.70 -23.49
N GLY A 81 -14.60 -11.48 -23.67
CA GLY A 81 -15.13 -10.27 -23.01
C GLY A 81 -14.58 -10.06 -21.62
N ILE A 82 -13.43 -10.63 -21.27
CA ILE A 82 -12.74 -10.41 -20.01
C ILE A 82 -11.67 -9.34 -20.20
N GLN A 83 -11.78 -8.23 -19.48
CA GLN A 83 -10.85 -7.11 -19.50
C GLN A 83 -10.26 -6.90 -18.11
N ILE A 84 -9.02 -6.45 -18.04
CA ILE A 84 -8.33 -6.16 -16.77
C ILE A 84 -7.66 -4.79 -16.82
N VAL A 85 -7.82 -4.05 -15.73
CA VAL A 85 -7.09 -2.83 -15.43
C VAL A 85 -6.17 -3.13 -14.25
N TYR A 86 -4.86 -3.09 -14.52
CA TYR A 86 -3.83 -3.38 -13.52
C TYR A 86 -3.55 -2.19 -12.62
N GLN A 87 -2.99 -2.45 -11.46
CA GLN A 87 -2.61 -1.45 -10.44
C GLN A 87 -1.62 -0.39 -10.98
N GLU A 88 -0.67 -0.79 -11.84
CA GLU A 88 0.34 0.11 -12.39
C GLU A 88 -0.17 0.84 -13.62
N VAL A 89 -0.71 2.04 -13.44
CA VAL A 89 -1.33 2.87 -14.49
C VAL A 89 -0.32 3.29 -15.56
N ASP A 90 0.86 3.72 -15.14
CA ASP A 90 1.88 4.29 -16.06
C ASP A 90 2.50 3.25 -17.01
N THR A 91 2.46 1.96 -16.68
CA THR A 91 2.98 0.88 -17.53
C THR A 91 2.00 0.45 -18.63
N ALA A 92 0.71 0.78 -18.47
CA ALA A 92 -0.37 0.35 -19.36
C ALA A 92 -0.76 1.42 -20.41
N LEU A 93 -0.23 2.63 -20.30
CA LEU A 93 -0.47 3.75 -21.19
C LEU A 93 0.84 4.25 -21.83
N TYR A 94 0.73 4.80 -23.04
CA TYR A 94 1.84 5.42 -23.76
C TYR A 94 1.82 6.94 -23.49
N PRO A 95 2.77 7.47 -22.72
CA PRO A 95 2.73 8.86 -22.23
C PRO A 95 2.76 9.90 -23.36
N THR A 96 3.43 9.58 -24.47
CA THR A 96 3.62 10.47 -25.63
C THR A 96 2.49 10.43 -26.66
N LEU A 97 1.53 9.51 -26.49
CA LEU A 97 0.35 9.42 -27.34
C LEU A 97 -0.82 10.17 -26.70
N SER A 98 -1.77 10.59 -27.53
CA SER A 98 -3.01 11.20 -27.07
C SER A 98 -3.90 10.19 -26.31
N VAL A 99 -4.87 10.70 -25.58
CA VAL A 99 -5.90 9.91 -24.89
C VAL A 99 -6.62 8.99 -25.89
N ALA A 100 -7.10 9.55 -27.02
CA ALA A 100 -7.81 8.77 -28.03
C ALA A 100 -6.94 7.65 -28.63
N GLU A 101 -5.67 7.93 -28.94
CA GLU A 101 -4.73 6.91 -29.43
C GLU A 101 -4.54 5.78 -28.43
N ASN A 102 -4.40 6.09 -27.14
CA ASN A 102 -4.28 5.09 -26.09
C ASN A 102 -5.54 4.23 -25.97
N ILE A 103 -6.73 4.83 -26.08
CA ILE A 103 -8.01 4.11 -25.99
C ILE A 103 -8.19 3.13 -27.15
N VAL A 104 -7.96 3.58 -28.40
CA VAL A 104 -8.24 2.77 -29.61
C VAL A 104 -7.06 1.92 -30.06
N GLN A 105 -5.93 1.95 -29.38
CA GLN A 105 -4.69 1.28 -29.77
C GLN A 105 -4.86 -0.20 -30.13
N ASN A 106 -5.68 -0.94 -29.37
CA ASN A 106 -5.88 -2.36 -29.64
C ASN A 106 -6.52 -2.59 -31.04
N ASP A 107 -7.48 -1.74 -31.42
CA ASP A 107 -8.14 -1.83 -32.73
C ASP A 107 -7.18 -1.48 -33.87
N MET A 108 -6.29 -0.52 -33.64
CA MET A 108 -5.25 -0.13 -34.59
C MET A 108 -4.24 -1.26 -34.83
N LEU A 109 -3.78 -1.93 -33.76
CA LEU A 109 -2.80 -3.01 -33.84
C LEU A 109 -3.36 -4.32 -34.39
N MET A 110 -4.67 -4.59 -34.21
CA MET A 110 -5.32 -5.81 -34.68
C MET A 110 -5.73 -5.75 -36.16
N GLY A 111 -5.34 -4.72 -36.88
CA GLY A 111 -5.52 -4.64 -38.33
C GLY A 111 -6.92 -4.30 -38.80
N THR A 112 -7.83 -3.89 -37.93
CA THR A 112 -9.18 -3.45 -38.30
C THR A 112 -9.20 -2.07 -39.00
N SER A 113 -8.09 -1.34 -38.97
CA SER A 113 -7.98 0.04 -39.46
C SER A 113 -7.38 0.19 -40.86
N GLY A 114 -6.94 -0.88 -41.52
CA GLY A 114 -6.23 -0.82 -42.82
C GLY A 114 -4.83 -0.15 -42.72
N TYR A 115 -4.20 0.09 -43.87
CA TYR A 115 -2.85 0.68 -43.93
C TYR A 115 -2.79 2.20 -43.70
N ILE A 116 -3.96 2.87 -43.71
CA ILE A 116 -4.07 4.34 -43.52
C ILE A 116 -4.91 4.61 -42.29
N VAL A 117 -4.34 5.35 -41.33
CA VAL A 117 -5.02 5.71 -40.10
C VAL A 117 -5.98 6.87 -40.38
N ASN A 118 -7.27 6.68 -40.08
CA ASN A 118 -8.26 7.74 -40.11
C ASN A 118 -8.32 8.44 -38.74
N TRP A 119 -7.56 9.50 -38.56
CA TRP A 119 -7.44 10.25 -37.31
C TRP A 119 -8.77 10.78 -36.79
N ARG A 120 -9.67 11.25 -37.70
CA ARG A 120 -11.00 11.69 -37.30
C ARG A 120 -11.78 10.57 -36.63
N LYS A 121 -11.70 9.35 -37.16
CA LYS A 121 -12.34 8.18 -36.56
C LYS A 121 -11.71 7.81 -35.22
N VAL A 122 -10.38 7.89 -35.08
CA VAL A 122 -9.65 7.65 -33.83
C VAL A 122 -10.16 8.57 -32.72
N TYR A 123 -10.20 9.88 -32.98
CA TYR A 123 -10.68 10.85 -31.98
C TYR A 123 -12.17 10.69 -31.67
N GLN A 124 -12.99 10.39 -32.66
CA GLN A 124 -14.42 10.10 -32.44
C GLN A 124 -14.62 8.86 -31.57
N GLN A 125 -13.89 7.79 -31.79
CA GLN A 125 -13.96 6.57 -30.98
C GLN A 125 -13.44 6.79 -29.57
N GLY A 126 -12.31 7.50 -29.43
CA GLY A 126 -11.78 7.89 -28.12
C GLY A 126 -12.76 8.72 -27.31
N ARG A 127 -13.40 9.73 -27.95
CA ARG A 127 -14.45 10.53 -27.29
C ARG A 127 -15.65 9.69 -26.89
N ALA A 128 -16.15 8.86 -27.80
CA ALA A 128 -17.29 7.98 -27.50
C ALA A 128 -17.03 7.03 -26.33
N ALA A 129 -15.78 6.55 -26.17
CA ALA A 129 -15.40 5.72 -25.04
C ALA A 129 -15.41 6.50 -23.71
N LEU A 130 -14.95 7.77 -23.71
CA LEU A 130 -15.02 8.63 -22.53
C LEU A 130 -16.46 9.06 -22.21
N ASP A 131 -17.28 9.32 -23.23
CA ASP A 131 -18.70 9.67 -23.06
C ASP A 131 -19.51 8.53 -22.40
N LYS A 132 -19.17 7.26 -22.69
CA LYS A 132 -19.74 6.10 -21.99
C LYS A 132 -19.46 6.11 -20.48
N LEU A 133 -18.41 6.76 -20.04
CA LEU A 133 -18.06 6.92 -18.62
C LEU A 133 -18.61 8.22 -18.02
N HIS A 134 -19.41 9.01 -18.79
CA HIS A 134 -19.87 10.34 -18.44
C HIS A 134 -18.72 11.32 -18.08
N ILE A 135 -17.58 11.19 -18.78
CA ILE A 135 -16.43 12.07 -18.63
C ILE A 135 -16.52 13.16 -19.70
N SER A 136 -16.68 14.42 -19.27
CA SER A 136 -16.77 15.55 -20.18
C SER A 136 -15.42 15.87 -20.84
N ARG A 137 -15.46 16.64 -21.94
CA ARG A 137 -14.22 17.11 -22.60
C ARG A 137 -13.40 18.07 -21.71
N GLU A 138 -14.06 18.81 -20.82
CA GLU A 138 -13.38 19.67 -19.85
C GLU A 138 -12.59 18.88 -18.82
N GLN A 139 -13.07 17.67 -18.45
CA GLN A 139 -12.38 16.77 -17.54
C GLN A 139 -11.22 16.05 -18.21
N ILE A 140 -11.45 15.47 -19.42
CA ILE A 140 -10.42 14.77 -20.21
C ILE A 140 -10.67 15.06 -21.70
N ASP A 141 -9.76 15.81 -22.32
CA ASP A 141 -9.75 16.03 -23.77
C ASP A 141 -9.12 14.81 -24.46
N GLU A 142 -9.80 14.26 -25.44
CA GLU A 142 -9.33 13.12 -26.26
C GLU A 142 -8.05 13.42 -27.05
N HIS A 143 -7.71 14.71 -27.27
CA HIS A 143 -6.48 15.14 -27.92
C HIS A 143 -5.31 15.36 -26.95
N ALA A 144 -5.56 15.44 -25.63
CA ALA A 144 -4.51 15.66 -24.64
C ALA A 144 -3.50 14.50 -24.64
N LEU A 145 -2.22 14.80 -24.42
CA LEU A 145 -1.19 13.79 -24.22
C LEU A 145 -1.33 13.13 -22.84
N VAL A 146 -1.24 11.83 -22.76
CA VAL A 146 -1.41 11.08 -21.51
C VAL A 146 -0.43 11.53 -20.43
N GLN A 147 0.78 11.94 -20.77
CA GLN A 147 1.76 12.45 -19.80
C GLN A 147 1.31 13.71 -19.04
N THR A 148 0.34 14.48 -19.58
CA THR A 148 -0.18 15.70 -18.94
C THR A 148 -1.32 15.42 -17.97
N LEU A 149 -1.83 14.20 -17.93
CA LEU A 149 -2.97 13.80 -17.12
C LEU A 149 -2.54 13.48 -15.66
N SER A 150 -3.46 13.74 -14.73
CA SER A 150 -3.33 13.23 -13.36
C SER A 150 -3.45 11.71 -13.33
N LEU A 151 -3.03 11.07 -12.23
CA LEU A 151 -3.16 9.61 -12.06
C LEU A 151 -4.63 9.17 -12.13
N ALA A 152 -5.55 9.94 -11.55
CA ALA A 152 -6.98 9.67 -11.62
C ALA A 152 -7.51 9.72 -13.06
N GLN A 153 -7.12 10.74 -13.84
CA GLN A 153 -7.50 10.85 -15.24
C GLN A 153 -6.94 9.69 -16.07
N LYS A 154 -5.68 9.29 -15.84
CA LYS A 154 -5.06 8.11 -16.47
C LYS A 154 -5.82 6.83 -16.14
N GLN A 155 -6.29 6.68 -14.90
CA GLN A 155 -7.12 5.53 -14.48
C GLN A 155 -8.43 5.48 -15.28
N MET A 156 -9.11 6.62 -15.47
CA MET A 156 -10.31 6.71 -16.29
C MET A 156 -10.04 6.36 -17.77
N VAL A 157 -8.91 6.78 -18.32
CA VAL A 157 -8.48 6.42 -19.68
C VAL A 157 -8.26 4.91 -19.81
N LEU A 158 -7.70 4.23 -18.79
CA LEU A 158 -7.54 2.78 -18.78
C LEU A 158 -8.88 2.05 -18.77
N ILE A 159 -9.84 2.52 -17.99
CA ILE A 159 -11.20 1.96 -17.97
C ILE A 159 -11.86 2.16 -19.34
N ALA A 160 -11.79 3.38 -19.92
CA ALA A 160 -12.31 3.66 -21.26
C ALA A 160 -11.67 2.74 -22.33
N LYS A 161 -10.35 2.51 -22.25
CA LYS A 161 -9.61 1.58 -23.11
C LYS A 161 -10.11 0.13 -22.96
N ALA A 162 -10.39 -0.32 -21.74
CA ALA A 162 -10.92 -1.65 -21.49
C ALA A 162 -12.34 -1.85 -22.06
N LEU A 163 -13.15 -0.78 -22.07
CA LEU A 163 -14.54 -0.79 -22.57
C LEU A 163 -14.66 -0.56 -24.07
N GLN A 164 -13.60 -0.19 -24.77
CA GLN A 164 -13.60 -0.03 -26.22
C GLN A 164 -13.87 -1.35 -26.93
N ALA A 165 -13.34 -2.45 -26.40
CA ALA A 165 -13.66 -3.79 -26.87
C ALA A 165 -14.89 -4.36 -26.15
N LYS A 166 -15.41 -5.52 -26.62
CA LYS A 166 -16.45 -6.25 -25.89
C LYS A 166 -16.00 -6.51 -24.45
N CYS A 167 -16.75 -6.02 -23.48
CA CYS A 167 -16.48 -6.19 -22.05
C CYS A 167 -17.73 -6.76 -21.37
N SER A 168 -17.64 -7.99 -20.89
CA SER A 168 -18.69 -8.63 -20.05
C SER A 168 -18.19 -8.75 -18.60
N PHE A 169 -16.87 -8.81 -18.41
CA PHE A 169 -16.20 -8.94 -17.12
C PHE A 169 -15.05 -7.94 -17.07
N LEU A 170 -15.14 -6.98 -16.15
CA LEU A 170 -14.11 -5.96 -15.91
C LEU A 170 -13.42 -6.25 -14.58
N ILE A 171 -12.14 -6.52 -14.63
CA ILE A 171 -11.30 -6.73 -13.44
C ILE A 171 -10.57 -5.42 -13.13
N LEU A 172 -10.75 -4.90 -11.92
CA LEU A 172 -10.09 -3.71 -11.39
C LEU A 172 -9.16 -4.13 -10.25
N ASP A 173 -7.85 -4.15 -10.51
CA ASP A 173 -6.83 -4.56 -9.52
C ASP A 173 -6.28 -3.33 -8.78
N GLU A 174 -6.73 -3.11 -7.55
CA GLU A 174 -6.41 -1.97 -6.68
C GLU A 174 -6.55 -0.58 -7.36
N PRO A 175 -7.70 -0.28 -7.99
CA PRO A 175 -7.85 0.90 -8.82
C PRO A 175 -7.82 2.23 -8.06
N THR A 176 -8.00 2.19 -6.74
CA THR A 176 -8.07 3.35 -5.84
C THR A 176 -6.76 3.65 -5.11
N ALA A 177 -5.77 2.75 -5.20
CA ALA A 177 -4.51 2.87 -4.44
C ALA A 177 -3.80 4.24 -4.62
N PRO A 178 -3.72 4.82 -5.83
CA PRO A 178 -3.08 6.11 -6.05
C PRO A 178 -4.02 7.32 -5.92
N LEU A 179 -5.30 7.12 -5.59
CA LEU A 179 -6.34 8.14 -5.65
C LEU A 179 -6.62 8.79 -4.29
N SER A 180 -6.95 10.08 -4.32
CA SER A 180 -7.55 10.79 -3.19
C SER A 180 -9.01 10.32 -2.96
N ASN A 181 -9.59 10.67 -1.81
CA ASN A 181 -10.99 10.32 -1.49
C ASN A 181 -11.98 10.88 -2.53
N THR A 182 -11.77 12.11 -2.99
CA THR A 182 -12.62 12.73 -4.03
C THR A 182 -12.55 11.97 -5.35
N GLU A 183 -11.33 11.61 -5.79
CA GLU A 183 -11.10 10.85 -7.02
C GLU A 183 -11.63 9.41 -6.91
N THR A 184 -11.55 8.81 -5.73
CA THR A 184 -12.14 7.49 -5.44
C THR A 184 -13.67 7.53 -5.61
N ASN A 185 -14.35 8.57 -5.11
CA ASN A 185 -15.79 8.74 -5.28
C ASN A 185 -16.20 8.93 -6.75
N GLU A 186 -15.37 9.60 -7.54
CA GLU A 186 -15.60 9.69 -9.00
C GLU A 186 -15.47 8.33 -9.68
N LEU A 187 -14.45 7.55 -9.33
CA LEU A 187 -14.31 6.18 -9.80
C LEU A 187 -15.53 5.32 -9.43
N PHE A 188 -16.01 5.41 -8.20
CA PHE A 188 -17.20 4.67 -7.76
C PHE A 188 -18.45 5.04 -8.53
N ARG A 189 -18.63 6.32 -8.86
CA ARG A 189 -19.71 6.78 -9.74
C ARG A 189 -19.63 6.12 -11.11
N VAL A 190 -18.45 6.04 -11.71
CA VAL A 190 -18.24 5.37 -13.00
C VAL A 190 -18.52 3.87 -12.89
N VAL A 191 -18.03 3.20 -11.85
CA VAL A 191 -18.24 1.76 -11.63
C VAL A 191 -19.72 1.44 -11.46
N ARG A 192 -20.47 2.22 -10.66
CA ARG A 192 -21.93 2.07 -10.49
C ARG A 192 -22.67 2.27 -11.82
N HIS A 193 -22.32 3.30 -12.57
CA HIS A 193 -22.91 3.57 -13.87
C HIS A 193 -22.71 2.40 -14.84
N LEU A 194 -21.49 1.85 -14.93
CA LEU A 194 -21.21 0.69 -15.79
C LEU A 194 -21.98 -0.57 -15.38
N HIS A 195 -22.13 -0.80 -14.07
CA HIS A 195 -22.91 -1.90 -13.55
C HIS A 195 -24.39 -1.76 -13.91
N GLU A 196 -24.97 -0.59 -13.72
CA GLU A 196 -26.40 -0.33 -13.94
C GLU A 196 -26.80 -0.32 -15.43
N THR A 197 -25.94 0.24 -16.29
CA THR A 197 -26.31 0.48 -17.71
C THR A 197 -25.81 -0.58 -18.66
N GLU A 198 -24.61 -1.12 -18.45
CA GLU A 198 -23.93 -2.03 -19.39
C GLU A 198 -24.05 -3.51 -18.98
N ASN A 199 -24.64 -3.82 -17.81
CA ASN A 199 -24.78 -5.17 -17.27
C ASN A 199 -23.44 -5.95 -17.22
N ILE A 200 -22.33 -5.25 -16.93
CA ILE A 200 -20.98 -5.80 -16.81
C ILE A 200 -20.82 -6.40 -15.42
N ALA A 201 -20.15 -7.55 -15.32
CA ALA A 201 -19.63 -8.03 -14.04
C ALA A 201 -18.34 -7.27 -13.70
N ILE A 202 -18.25 -6.74 -12.48
CA ILE A 202 -17.08 -6.01 -12.02
C ILE A 202 -16.42 -6.80 -10.89
N LEU A 203 -15.16 -7.23 -11.10
CA LEU A 203 -14.32 -7.82 -10.08
C LEU A 203 -13.43 -6.72 -9.48
N PHE A 204 -13.72 -6.36 -8.24
CA PHE A 204 -13.07 -5.26 -7.55
C PHE A 204 -12.09 -5.80 -6.51
N ILE A 205 -10.80 -5.54 -6.70
CA ILE A 205 -9.76 -5.91 -5.73
C ILE A 205 -9.36 -4.65 -5.00
N SER A 206 -9.50 -4.64 -3.68
CA SER A 206 -9.02 -3.58 -2.82
C SER A 206 -8.55 -4.16 -1.48
N HIS A 207 -7.57 -3.50 -0.89
CA HIS A 207 -7.17 -3.73 0.49
C HIS A 207 -7.89 -2.78 1.47
N ARG A 208 -8.64 -1.80 0.96
CA ARG A 208 -9.45 -0.84 1.73
C ARG A 208 -10.86 -1.39 1.90
N LEU A 209 -11.15 -1.97 3.06
CA LEU A 209 -12.41 -2.69 3.28
C LEU A 209 -13.65 -1.80 3.23
N TYR A 210 -13.52 -0.51 3.57
CA TYR A 210 -14.64 0.43 3.46
C TYR A 210 -15.12 0.60 2.00
N GLU A 211 -14.21 0.51 1.03
CA GLU A 211 -14.55 0.57 -0.39
C GLU A 211 -15.43 -0.61 -0.80
N ILE A 212 -15.15 -1.78 -0.23
CA ILE A 212 -15.89 -3.01 -0.49
C ILE A 212 -17.30 -2.91 0.06
N LEU A 213 -17.45 -2.40 1.29
CA LEU A 213 -18.76 -2.19 1.91
C LEU A 213 -19.58 -1.13 1.19
N GLU A 214 -18.92 -0.17 0.52
CA GLU A 214 -19.60 0.93 -0.18
C GLU A 214 -20.08 0.56 -1.58
N ILE A 215 -19.28 -0.22 -2.34
CA ILE A 215 -19.56 -0.40 -3.77
C ILE A 215 -19.90 -1.83 -4.17
N CYS A 216 -19.50 -2.85 -3.40
CA CYS A 216 -19.68 -4.25 -3.80
C CYS A 216 -20.97 -4.86 -3.26
N GLU A 217 -21.59 -5.73 -4.04
CA GLU A 217 -22.77 -6.51 -3.64
C GLU A 217 -22.40 -7.83 -2.97
N ASN A 218 -21.27 -8.40 -3.38
CA ASN A 218 -20.74 -9.65 -2.85
C ASN A 218 -19.24 -9.54 -2.63
N TYR A 219 -18.73 -10.32 -1.69
CA TYR A 219 -17.29 -10.47 -1.50
C TYR A 219 -16.88 -11.94 -1.47
N THR A 220 -15.65 -12.20 -1.90
CA THR A 220 -14.99 -13.50 -1.87
C THR A 220 -13.67 -13.37 -1.15
N VAL A 221 -13.45 -14.19 -0.12
CA VAL A 221 -12.22 -14.17 0.69
C VAL A 221 -11.25 -15.23 0.20
N MET A 222 -10.03 -14.80 -0.08
CA MET A 222 -8.90 -15.68 -0.39
C MET A 222 -7.85 -15.65 0.72
N ARG A 223 -7.27 -16.82 1.03
CA ARG A 223 -6.19 -16.95 2.01
C ARG A 223 -5.27 -18.09 1.63
N ASN A 224 -3.95 -17.83 1.57
CA ASN A 224 -2.92 -18.82 1.26
C ASN A 224 -3.20 -19.63 -0.02
N GLY A 225 -3.63 -18.96 -1.08
CA GLY A 225 -3.94 -19.60 -2.36
C GLY A 225 -5.26 -20.35 -2.42
N LYS A 226 -6.09 -20.31 -1.38
CA LYS A 226 -7.41 -20.98 -1.31
C LYS A 226 -8.56 -19.98 -1.22
N LEU A 227 -9.70 -20.37 -1.73
CA LEU A 227 -10.95 -19.67 -1.51
C LEU A 227 -11.54 -20.11 -0.17
N ILE A 228 -11.72 -19.17 0.76
CA ILE A 228 -12.21 -19.44 2.12
C ILE A 228 -13.74 -19.36 2.19
N GLY A 229 -14.33 -18.39 1.48
CA GLY A 229 -15.76 -18.20 1.46
C GLY A 229 -16.17 -17.06 0.55
N SER A 230 -17.48 -17.00 0.26
CA SER A 230 -18.13 -15.89 -0.44
C SER A 230 -19.43 -15.57 0.25
N ALA A 231 -19.75 -14.29 0.39
CA ALA A 231 -20.98 -13.83 1.03
C ALA A 231 -21.48 -12.53 0.38
N PRO A 232 -22.78 -12.21 0.52
CA PRO A 232 -23.30 -10.91 0.13
C PRO A 232 -22.82 -9.83 1.11
N VAL A 233 -22.61 -8.62 0.59
CA VAL A 233 -22.44 -7.40 1.40
C VAL A 233 -23.83 -6.89 1.76
N ASN A 234 -24.10 -6.73 3.04
CA ASN A 234 -25.36 -6.22 3.56
C ASN A 234 -25.12 -5.29 4.77
N ALA A 235 -26.17 -4.70 5.30
CA ALA A 235 -26.07 -3.75 6.41
C ALA A 235 -25.47 -4.35 7.71
N SER A 236 -25.44 -5.68 7.86
CA SER A 236 -24.81 -6.36 9.00
C SER A 236 -23.36 -6.77 8.73
N THR A 237 -22.88 -6.68 7.49
CA THR A 237 -21.50 -7.02 7.14
C THR A 237 -20.56 -6.00 7.73
N THR A 238 -19.59 -6.45 8.52
CA THR A 238 -18.58 -5.59 9.15
C THR A 238 -17.20 -5.82 8.56
N THR A 239 -16.37 -4.78 8.59
CA THR A 239 -14.95 -4.89 8.22
C THR A 239 -14.26 -5.96 9.06
N LYS A 240 -14.63 -6.08 10.33
CA LYS A 240 -14.09 -7.06 11.27
C LYS A 240 -14.31 -8.49 10.80
N GLU A 241 -15.52 -8.86 10.39
CA GLU A 241 -15.82 -10.20 9.88
C GLU A 241 -14.99 -10.56 8.64
N ILE A 242 -14.85 -9.61 7.71
CA ILE A 242 -14.04 -9.82 6.52
C ILE A 242 -12.57 -10.03 6.90
N VAL A 243 -12.03 -9.21 7.83
CA VAL A 243 -10.65 -9.33 8.31
C VAL A 243 -10.42 -10.67 9.02
N GLU A 244 -11.34 -11.11 9.89
CA GLU A 244 -11.23 -12.40 10.58
C GLU A 244 -11.17 -13.57 9.60
N GLN A 245 -11.97 -13.54 8.54
CA GLN A 245 -11.91 -14.55 7.47
C GLN A 245 -10.58 -14.49 6.70
N MET A 246 -10.09 -13.28 6.38
CA MET A 246 -8.80 -13.08 5.70
C MET A 246 -7.63 -13.60 6.53
N LEU A 247 -7.64 -13.36 7.85
CA LEU A 247 -6.56 -13.75 8.77
C LEU A 247 -6.71 -15.20 9.27
N GLY A 248 -7.95 -15.72 9.36
CA GLY A 248 -8.27 -17.02 9.94
C GLY A 248 -8.12 -17.08 11.46
N ARG A 249 -8.14 -15.93 12.10
CA ARG A 249 -8.13 -15.75 13.55
C ARG A 249 -9.00 -14.55 13.92
N LYS A 250 -9.44 -14.47 15.17
CA LYS A 250 -10.18 -13.31 15.67
C LYS A 250 -9.35 -12.03 15.47
N PHE A 251 -10.04 -11.00 15.04
CA PHE A 251 -9.46 -9.68 14.84
C PHE A 251 -9.85 -8.78 16.02
N GLU A 252 -8.86 -8.33 16.75
CA GLU A 252 -9.05 -7.30 17.76
C GLU A 252 -8.87 -5.95 17.08
N GLU A 253 -9.96 -5.18 16.93
CA GLU A 253 -9.97 -3.87 16.28
C GLU A 253 -9.10 -2.83 17.00
N ASN A 254 -9.06 -2.96 18.30
CA ASN A 254 -8.17 -2.14 19.11
C ASN A 254 -6.84 -2.88 19.25
N PHE A 255 -5.80 -2.34 18.66
CA PHE A 255 -4.43 -2.62 19.10
C PHE A 255 -4.20 -1.77 20.35
N PRO A 256 -4.51 -2.30 21.56
CA PRO A 256 -4.21 -1.50 22.72
C PRO A 256 -2.71 -1.34 22.71
N LYS A 257 -2.28 -0.08 22.65
CA LYS A 257 -0.92 0.23 23.03
C LYS A 257 -0.64 -0.53 24.33
N GLU A 258 0.39 -1.34 24.29
CA GLU A 258 0.79 -2.07 25.48
C GLU A 258 1.47 -1.10 26.44
N LYS A 259 1.14 -1.19 27.74
CA LYS A 259 1.75 -0.32 28.75
C LYS A 259 3.25 -0.59 28.83
N CYS A 260 4.05 0.40 28.51
CA CYS A 260 5.50 0.39 28.67
C CYS A 260 5.90 1.25 29.89
N SER A 261 7.00 0.89 30.53
CA SER A 261 7.59 1.75 31.57
C SER A 261 8.35 2.89 30.88
N ILE A 262 7.81 4.09 30.91
CA ILE A 262 8.47 5.26 30.33
C ILE A 262 9.51 5.76 31.34
N GLY A 263 10.77 5.82 30.90
CA GLY A 263 11.91 6.29 31.69
C GLY A 263 12.30 7.73 31.42
N ASP A 264 13.61 8.00 31.57
CA ASP A 264 14.19 9.33 31.33
C ASP A 264 14.28 9.67 29.85
N THR A 265 14.57 10.95 29.55
CA THR A 265 14.77 11.44 28.19
C THR A 265 15.94 10.70 27.55
N LEU A 266 15.65 9.97 26.48
CA LEU A 266 16.63 9.21 25.70
C LEU A 266 17.21 10.04 24.57
N PHE A 267 16.34 10.70 23.80
CA PHE A 267 16.72 11.45 22.61
C PHE A 267 16.04 12.82 22.61
N GLU A 268 16.77 13.86 22.20
CA GLU A 268 16.30 15.23 22.21
C GLU A 268 16.78 15.96 20.95
N VAL A 269 15.91 16.79 20.42
CA VAL A 269 16.11 17.59 19.22
C VAL A 269 15.81 19.03 19.54
N GLU A 270 16.77 19.93 19.30
CA GLU A 270 16.64 21.36 19.53
C GLU A 270 16.86 22.13 18.23
N HIS A 271 15.86 22.92 17.82
CA HIS A 271 15.91 23.88 16.73
C HIS A 271 16.44 23.31 15.39
N LEU A 272 16.06 22.06 15.06
CA LEU A 272 16.53 21.35 13.88
C LEU A 272 15.94 21.95 12.60
N SER A 273 16.81 22.29 11.64
CA SER A 273 16.42 22.71 10.30
C SER A 273 17.21 21.95 9.24
N GLY A 274 16.51 21.52 8.16
CA GLY A 274 17.07 20.81 7.01
C GLY A 274 17.51 21.76 5.90
N ALA A 275 18.47 21.31 5.09
CA ALA A 275 19.03 22.11 3.97
C ALA A 275 18.03 22.31 2.82
N ASP A 276 17.04 21.41 2.68
CA ASP A 276 15.99 21.47 1.67
C ASP A 276 14.84 22.43 2.03
N GLY A 277 14.87 23.02 3.24
CA GLY A 277 13.83 23.93 3.76
C GLY A 277 12.51 23.24 4.12
N LYS A 278 12.45 21.91 4.06
CA LYS A 278 11.26 21.11 4.41
C LYS A 278 11.19 20.73 5.89
N VAL A 279 12.27 20.96 6.65
CA VAL A 279 12.32 20.86 8.11
C VAL A 279 12.71 22.22 8.62
N ARG A 280 11.89 22.83 9.51
CA ARG A 280 12.03 24.21 9.94
C ARG A 280 11.86 24.31 11.44
N ASP A 281 12.95 24.58 12.15
CA ASP A 281 12.98 24.89 13.59
C ASP A 281 12.24 23.84 14.46
N VAL A 282 12.47 22.55 14.19
CA VAL A 282 11.81 21.45 14.88
C VAL A 282 12.52 21.14 16.18
N SER A 283 11.74 21.14 17.28
CA SER A 283 12.20 20.74 18.61
C SER A 283 11.26 19.72 19.21
N PHE A 284 11.79 18.61 19.73
CA PHE A 284 11.02 17.56 20.42
C PHE A 284 11.96 16.62 21.19
N TYR A 285 11.38 15.74 22.00
CA TYR A 285 12.12 14.72 22.73
C TYR A 285 11.43 13.36 22.71
N VAL A 286 12.19 12.31 23.00
CA VAL A 286 11.70 10.93 23.13
C VAL A 286 12.29 10.33 24.40
N LYS A 287 11.46 9.72 25.24
CA LYS A 287 11.90 9.02 26.46
C LYS A 287 12.20 7.56 26.18
N SER A 288 12.96 6.94 27.06
CA SER A 288 13.16 5.49 27.07
C SER A 288 11.81 4.75 27.25
N GLY A 289 11.53 3.77 26.42
CA GLY A 289 10.27 3.01 26.44
C GLY A 289 9.04 3.76 25.90
N GLU A 290 9.25 4.94 25.30
CA GLU A 290 8.18 5.77 24.76
C GLU A 290 8.05 5.63 23.24
N ILE A 291 6.81 5.61 22.74
CA ILE A 291 6.48 5.69 21.32
C ILE A 291 5.93 7.09 21.04
N VAL A 292 6.71 7.92 20.35
CA VAL A 292 6.34 9.29 19.97
C VAL A 292 5.88 9.32 18.52
N GLY A 293 4.66 9.80 18.30
CA GLY A 293 4.08 9.98 16.97
C GLY A 293 4.58 11.26 16.28
N ILE A 294 4.75 11.21 14.97
CA ILE A 294 4.91 12.39 14.12
C ILE A 294 3.74 12.37 13.13
N ALA A 295 2.74 13.21 13.38
CA ALA A 295 1.54 13.36 12.57
C ALA A 295 1.70 14.43 11.49
N GLY A 296 0.85 14.41 10.47
CA GLY A 296 0.77 15.44 9.44
C GLY A 296 0.42 14.87 8.07
N LEU A 297 -0.09 15.71 7.19
CA LEU A 297 -0.45 15.33 5.83
C LEU A 297 0.77 14.93 5.00
N VAL A 298 0.52 14.32 3.85
CA VAL A 298 1.58 14.04 2.86
C VAL A 298 2.22 15.37 2.45
N GLY A 299 3.56 15.43 2.51
CA GLY A 299 4.32 16.66 2.23
C GLY A 299 4.51 17.59 3.43
N ALA A 300 4.02 17.25 4.63
CA ALA A 300 4.22 18.05 5.85
C ALA A 300 5.70 18.11 6.33
N GLY A 301 6.60 17.28 5.78
CA GLY A 301 8.03 17.24 6.14
C GLY A 301 8.41 16.09 7.06
N LYS A 302 7.53 15.12 7.31
CA LYS A 302 7.76 13.97 8.22
C LYS A 302 8.97 13.12 7.79
N SER A 303 8.95 12.64 6.53
CA SER A 303 10.03 11.80 5.98
C SER A 303 11.34 12.55 5.90
N GLU A 304 11.29 13.84 5.56
CA GLU A 304 12.46 14.72 5.56
C GLU A 304 13.03 14.89 6.98
N LEU A 305 12.18 15.01 8.00
CA LEU A 305 12.60 15.02 9.40
C LEU A 305 13.30 13.71 9.78
N CYS A 306 12.68 12.55 9.51
CA CYS A 306 13.26 11.23 9.78
C CYS A 306 14.63 11.06 9.11
N LYS A 307 14.74 11.44 7.83
CA LYS A 307 16.00 11.37 7.06
C LYS A 307 17.06 12.37 7.56
N THR A 308 16.65 13.56 8.01
CA THR A 308 17.58 14.57 8.57
C THR A 308 18.13 14.10 9.91
N LEU A 309 17.29 13.53 10.79
CA LEU A 309 17.72 12.95 12.06
C LEU A 309 18.73 11.81 11.87
N PHE A 310 18.52 11.01 10.83
CA PHE A 310 19.40 9.87 10.51
C PHE A 310 20.66 10.27 9.70
N GLY A 311 20.79 11.55 9.32
CA GLY A 311 21.92 12.05 8.55
C GLY A 311 21.92 11.68 7.07
N ALA A 312 20.78 11.19 6.54
CA ALA A 312 20.57 10.97 5.11
C ALA A 312 20.34 12.31 4.38
N TYR A 313 19.71 13.28 5.06
CA TYR A 313 19.59 14.65 4.59
C TYR A 313 20.42 15.58 5.46
N LYS A 314 20.97 16.62 4.84
CA LYS A 314 21.89 17.55 5.51
C LYS A 314 21.12 18.52 6.42
N LYS A 315 21.50 18.60 7.68
CA LYS A 315 21.01 19.64 8.59
C LYS A 315 21.78 20.96 8.40
N THR A 316 21.10 22.07 8.58
CA THR A 316 21.70 23.42 8.55
C THR A 316 21.84 24.02 9.92
N GLN A 317 20.90 23.71 10.83
CA GLN A 317 20.88 24.25 12.20
C GLN A 317 20.38 23.17 13.18
N GLY A 318 20.54 23.44 14.45
CA GLY A 318 20.01 22.64 15.55
C GLY A 318 20.96 21.56 16.06
N LYS A 319 20.55 20.99 17.19
CA LYS A 319 21.31 19.95 17.89
C LYS A 319 20.44 18.71 18.07
N THR A 320 21.10 17.57 18.10
CA THR A 320 20.49 16.30 18.50
C THR A 320 21.31 15.71 19.63
N MET A 321 20.66 15.20 20.65
CA MET A 321 21.31 14.64 21.83
C MET A 321 20.78 13.24 22.12
N MET A 322 21.66 12.35 22.58
CA MET A 322 21.33 11.02 23.08
C MET A 322 21.79 10.91 24.53
N ARG A 323 20.86 10.68 25.46
CA ARG A 323 21.15 10.62 26.91
C ARG A 323 21.96 11.84 27.40
N GLY A 324 21.54 13.02 26.94
CA GLY A 324 22.21 14.31 27.30
C GLY A 324 23.54 14.58 26.61
N LYS A 325 24.00 13.70 25.70
CA LYS A 325 25.24 13.92 24.94
C LYS A 325 24.93 14.35 23.52
N GLU A 326 25.52 15.44 23.06
CA GLU A 326 25.33 15.93 21.69
C GLU A 326 25.89 14.93 20.67
N LEU A 327 25.07 14.64 19.64
CA LEU A 327 25.42 13.75 18.56
C LEU A 327 25.97 14.52 17.36
N LYS A 328 27.06 14.02 16.81
CA LYS A 328 27.62 14.50 15.54
C LYS A 328 27.24 13.53 14.43
N ILE A 329 26.10 13.81 13.77
CA ILE A 329 25.60 13.00 12.68
C ILE A 329 25.73 13.81 11.39
N SER A 330 26.59 13.34 10.49
CA SER A 330 26.85 13.95 9.17
C SER A 330 26.41 13.03 8.02
N ASN A 331 26.25 11.75 8.31
CA ASN A 331 25.83 10.72 7.36
C ASN A 331 25.16 9.54 8.11
N PRO A 332 24.48 8.63 7.40
CA PRO A 332 23.79 7.48 8.02
C PRO A 332 24.71 6.56 8.85
N SER A 333 25.98 6.41 8.46
CA SER A 333 26.92 5.57 9.22
C SER A 333 27.19 6.13 10.61
N ASP A 334 27.16 7.47 10.77
CA ASP A 334 27.31 8.09 12.08
C ASP A 334 26.11 7.79 12.97
N ALA A 335 24.86 7.84 12.41
CA ALA A 335 23.63 7.48 13.13
C ALA A 335 23.66 6.02 13.60
N VAL A 336 24.10 5.10 12.74
CA VAL A 336 24.25 3.67 13.10
C VAL A 336 25.24 3.48 14.25
N ARG A 337 26.38 4.18 14.22
CA ARG A 337 27.36 4.16 15.33
C ARG A 337 26.79 4.69 16.64
N GLN A 338 25.82 5.63 16.56
CA GLN A 338 25.09 6.17 17.71
C GLN A 338 23.87 5.32 18.08
N ARG A 339 23.79 4.08 17.56
CA ARG A 339 22.72 3.09 17.86
C ARG A 339 21.32 3.59 17.48
N MET A 340 21.22 4.31 16.37
CA MET A 340 19.98 4.76 15.77
C MET A 340 19.61 3.85 14.59
N ALA A 341 18.32 3.59 14.42
CA ALA A 341 17.72 2.83 13.32
C ALA A 341 16.76 3.71 12.52
N LEU A 342 16.72 3.52 11.20
CA LEU A 342 15.70 4.11 10.33
C LEU A 342 15.08 3.04 9.45
N VAL A 343 13.77 2.85 9.59
CA VAL A 343 12.93 2.07 8.67
C VAL A 343 12.23 3.08 7.75
N PRO A 344 12.67 3.23 6.49
CA PRO A 344 12.18 4.26 5.59
C PRO A 344 10.86 3.87 4.93
N GLU A 345 10.10 4.88 4.45
CA GLU A 345 8.86 4.72 3.70
C GLU A 345 9.03 3.86 2.44
N GLU A 346 10.03 4.17 1.61
CA GLU A 346 10.32 3.44 0.36
C GLU A 346 11.19 2.20 0.61
N ARG A 347 10.60 1.17 1.28
CA ARG A 347 11.34 -0.03 1.68
C ARG A 347 12.15 -0.70 0.57
N ARG A 348 11.62 -0.76 -0.67
CA ARG A 348 12.29 -1.46 -1.80
C ARG A 348 13.47 -0.69 -2.35
N LYS A 349 13.50 0.63 -2.22
CA LYS A 349 14.59 1.48 -2.68
C LYS A 349 15.64 1.73 -1.59
N GLU A 350 15.15 1.96 -0.36
CA GLU A 350 15.98 2.45 0.75
C GLU A 350 16.04 1.47 1.94
N GLY A 351 15.01 0.64 2.10
CA GLY A 351 14.85 -0.20 3.29
C GLY A 351 15.55 -1.55 3.20
N VAL A 352 15.55 -2.22 2.04
CA VAL A 352 16.12 -3.55 1.85
C VAL A 352 16.90 -3.65 0.54
N LEU A 353 17.88 -4.55 0.52
CA LEU A 353 18.62 -4.91 -0.67
C LEU A 353 17.84 -6.01 -1.41
N VAL A 354 16.96 -5.59 -2.34
CA VAL A 354 15.97 -6.48 -2.97
C VAL A 354 16.59 -7.63 -3.77
N ASN A 355 17.78 -7.43 -4.32
CA ASN A 355 18.52 -8.42 -5.10
C ASN A 355 19.43 -9.31 -4.25
N GLU A 356 19.43 -9.10 -2.92
CA GLU A 356 20.14 -9.93 -1.97
C GLU A 356 19.17 -10.85 -1.21
N ASN A 357 19.70 -11.91 -0.62
CA ASN A 357 18.90 -12.86 0.13
C ASN A 357 18.53 -12.34 1.54
N VAL A 358 17.60 -13.05 2.19
CA VAL A 358 17.11 -12.70 3.53
C VAL A 358 18.26 -12.68 4.55
N SER A 359 19.18 -13.68 4.50
CA SER A 359 20.29 -13.79 5.43
C SER A 359 21.22 -12.58 5.36
N PHE A 360 21.57 -12.15 4.15
CA PHE A 360 22.42 -10.98 3.95
C PHE A 360 21.72 -9.69 4.45
N ASN A 361 20.46 -9.49 4.09
CA ASN A 361 19.70 -8.32 4.55
C ASN A 361 19.64 -8.22 6.07
N LEU A 362 19.31 -9.31 6.78
CA LEU A 362 19.21 -9.34 8.24
C LEU A 362 20.54 -9.10 8.96
N SER A 363 21.67 -9.22 8.28
CA SER A 363 23.00 -9.05 8.86
C SER A 363 23.71 -7.78 8.38
N ALA A 364 23.21 -7.11 7.33
CA ALA A 364 23.90 -6.03 6.65
C ALA A 364 24.29 -4.86 7.57
N ASN A 365 23.42 -4.49 8.51
CA ASN A 365 23.66 -3.35 9.40
C ASN A 365 24.57 -3.67 10.60
N CYS A 366 24.91 -4.94 10.82
CA CYS A 366 25.70 -5.40 11.94
C CYS A 366 26.76 -6.46 11.54
N LEU A 367 27.24 -6.42 10.30
CA LEU A 367 28.22 -7.38 9.78
C LEU A 367 29.48 -7.50 10.64
N SER A 368 29.89 -6.43 11.29
CA SER A 368 31.03 -6.44 12.21
C SER A 368 30.86 -7.43 13.37
N LYS A 369 29.62 -7.69 13.82
CA LYS A 369 29.31 -8.70 14.85
C LYS A 369 29.61 -10.13 14.39
N PHE A 370 29.67 -10.36 13.09
CA PHE A 370 29.85 -11.67 12.45
C PHE A 370 31.21 -11.83 11.77
N CYS A 371 32.14 -10.88 12.00
CA CYS A 371 33.48 -10.93 11.43
C CYS A 371 34.51 -11.43 12.45
N THR A 372 35.43 -12.26 11.99
CA THR A 372 36.63 -12.64 12.72
C THR A 372 37.84 -12.30 11.86
N ALA A 373 38.74 -11.42 12.34
CA ALA A 373 39.91 -10.95 11.61
C ALA A 373 39.57 -10.48 10.16
N SER A 374 38.53 -9.67 10.00
CA SER A 374 38.01 -9.13 8.72
C SER A 374 37.35 -10.15 7.78
N PHE A 375 37.20 -11.41 8.16
CA PHE A 375 36.47 -12.43 7.40
C PHE A 375 35.08 -12.62 7.97
N ILE A 376 34.07 -12.66 7.10
CA ILE A 376 32.67 -12.90 7.48
C ILE A 376 32.49 -14.39 7.82
N ASN A 377 31.98 -14.66 9.02
CA ASN A 377 31.59 -16.00 9.44
C ASN A 377 30.16 -16.30 8.97
N ASN A 378 30.04 -16.92 7.81
CA ASN A 378 28.76 -17.27 7.21
C ASN A 378 27.86 -18.16 8.10
N LYS A 379 28.45 -18.95 9.01
CA LYS A 379 27.67 -19.76 9.96
C LYS A 379 26.91 -18.87 10.94
N LEU A 380 27.59 -17.89 11.54
CA LEU A 380 26.97 -16.93 12.45
C LEU A 380 25.93 -16.05 11.74
N VAL A 381 26.22 -15.60 10.52
CA VAL A 381 25.24 -14.85 9.67
C VAL A 381 23.97 -15.68 9.42
N ASN A 382 24.11 -16.96 9.11
CA ASN A 382 22.97 -17.84 8.87
C ASN A 382 22.19 -18.16 10.16
N GLU A 383 22.85 -18.32 11.30
CA GLU A 383 22.24 -18.51 12.61
C GLU A 383 21.42 -17.26 13.01
N ASN A 384 22.00 -16.08 12.87
CA ASN A 384 21.32 -14.81 13.07
C ASN A 384 20.04 -14.71 12.20
N ALA A 385 20.17 -15.01 10.91
CA ALA A 385 19.04 -14.95 9.99
C ALA A 385 17.91 -15.93 10.39
N LYS A 386 18.24 -17.16 10.77
CA LYS A 386 17.25 -18.14 11.23
C LYS A 386 16.52 -17.67 12.47
N THR A 387 17.24 -17.06 13.42
CA THR A 387 16.68 -16.51 14.66
C THR A 387 15.66 -15.41 14.34
N TYR A 388 16.03 -14.42 13.51
CA TYR A 388 15.12 -13.32 13.19
C TYR A 388 13.98 -13.73 12.25
N VAL A 389 14.20 -14.70 11.35
CA VAL A 389 13.10 -15.27 10.54
C VAL A 389 12.05 -15.92 11.44
N ALA A 390 12.49 -16.67 12.46
CA ALA A 390 11.57 -17.31 13.42
C ALA A 390 10.87 -16.28 14.32
N ASN A 391 11.64 -15.38 14.94
CA ASN A 391 11.12 -14.39 15.90
C ASN A 391 10.11 -13.41 15.27
N LEU A 392 10.35 -13.01 14.01
CA LEU A 392 9.49 -12.08 13.29
C LEU A 392 8.41 -12.78 12.46
N GLY A 393 8.38 -14.11 12.45
CA GLY A 393 7.44 -14.88 11.62
C GLY A 393 7.56 -14.51 10.14
N ILE A 394 8.79 -14.36 9.60
CA ILE A 394 9.02 -14.06 8.19
C ILE A 394 8.68 -15.30 7.37
N SER A 395 7.63 -15.23 6.56
CA SER A 395 7.26 -16.32 5.66
C SER A 395 8.20 -16.36 4.47
N THR A 396 9.14 -17.30 4.51
CA THR A 396 10.12 -17.54 3.46
C THR A 396 10.45 -19.04 3.37
N PRO A 397 10.61 -19.61 2.16
CA PRO A 397 10.99 -21.01 2.01
C PRO A 397 12.43 -21.28 2.50
N SER A 398 13.29 -20.26 2.52
CA SER A 398 14.68 -20.36 2.93
C SER A 398 15.28 -18.98 3.24
N ILE A 399 16.25 -18.91 4.15
CA ILE A 399 17.06 -17.71 4.39
C ILE A 399 17.88 -17.28 3.17
N LYS A 400 18.03 -18.17 2.16
CA LYS A 400 18.69 -17.88 0.86
C LYS A 400 17.74 -17.28 -0.18
N GLN A 401 16.43 -17.17 0.12
CA GLN A 401 15.45 -16.55 -0.77
C GLN A 401 15.78 -15.08 -0.99
N MET A 402 15.72 -14.62 -2.25
CA MET A 402 15.89 -13.21 -2.60
C MET A 402 14.73 -12.39 -2.04
N VAL A 403 15.02 -11.24 -1.42
CA VAL A 403 13.99 -10.40 -0.78
C VAL A 403 12.96 -9.89 -1.77
N ARG A 404 13.33 -9.67 -3.04
CA ARG A 404 12.38 -9.27 -4.10
C ARG A 404 11.21 -10.25 -4.31
N ASN A 405 11.40 -11.52 -3.96
CA ASN A 405 10.39 -12.58 -4.13
C ASN A 405 9.47 -12.72 -2.90
N LEU A 406 9.70 -11.96 -1.83
CA LEU A 406 8.85 -11.96 -0.65
C LEU A 406 7.65 -11.01 -0.85
N SER A 407 6.56 -11.29 -0.14
CA SER A 407 5.43 -10.35 -0.03
C SER A 407 5.85 -9.04 0.64
N GLY A 408 5.09 -7.96 0.41
CA GLY A 408 5.36 -6.65 0.99
C GLY A 408 5.51 -6.67 2.51
N GLY A 409 4.62 -7.37 3.22
CA GLY A 409 4.71 -7.53 4.68
C GLY A 409 5.98 -8.26 5.13
N ASN A 410 6.39 -9.32 4.41
CA ASN A 410 7.64 -10.03 4.74
C ASN A 410 8.89 -9.19 4.40
N GLN A 411 8.87 -8.39 3.33
CA GLN A 411 9.93 -7.43 3.05
C GLN A 411 10.03 -6.39 4.18
N GLN A 412 8.90 -5.92 4.71
CA GLN A 412 8.88 -4.99 5.85
C GLN A 412 9.44 -5.62 7.11
N LYS A 413 9.08 -6.86 7.42
CA LYS A 413 9.67 -7.61 8.54
C LYS A 413 11.18 -7.77 8.39
N VAL A 414 11.70 -8.00 7.18
CA VAL A 414 13.15 -8.01 6.90
C VAL A 414 13.75 -6.63 7.14
N ALA A 415 13.09 -5.54 6.68
CA ALA A 415 13.57 -4.16 6.87
C ALA A 415 13.66 -3.78 8.35
N VAL A 416 12.73 -4.22 9.19
CA VAL A 416 12.79 -4.02 10.64
C VAL A 416 13.80 -4.96 11.29
N GLY A 417 13.81 -6.23 10.88
CA GLY A 417 14.67 -7.27 11.45
C GLY A 417 16.16 -6.97 11.36
N LYS A 418 16.62 -6.33 10.27
CA LYS A 418 18.02 -5.90 10.14
C LYS A 418 18.44 -4.88 11.20
N TRP A 419 17.52 -4.05 11.70
CA TRP A 419 17.78 -3.07 12.75
C TRP A 419 17.70 -3.69 14.14
N LEU A 420 16.81 -4.66 14.35
CA LEU A 420 16.80 -5.44 15.59
C LEU A 420 18.11 -6.21 15.77
N ALA A 421 18.65 -6.78 14.70
CA ALA A 421 19.95 -7.44 14.72
C ALA A 421 21.10 -6.50 15.06
N ALA A 422 20.96 -5.20 14.69
CA ALA A 422 21.93 -4.16 15.00
C ALA A 422 21.89 -3.72 16.47
N ASP A 423 20.77 -3.95 17.20
CA ASP A 423 20.60 -3.63 18.61
C ASP A 423 20.72 -2.13 18.87
N CYS A 424 19.73 -1.35 18.38
CA CYS A 424 19.68 0.11 18.48
C CYS A 424 18.97 0.59 19.75
N ASP A 425 19.24 1.83 20.19
CA ASP A 425 18.57 2.48 21.31
C ASP A 425 17.37 3.34 20.87
N LEU A 426 17.44 3.91 19.64
CA LEU A 426 16.39 4.71 19.04
C LEU A 426 15.97 4.11 17.68
N TYR A 427 14.69 3.89 17.51
CA TYR A 427 14.11 3.38 16.27
C TYR A 427 13.19 4.44 15.65
N ILE A 428 13.47 4.81 14.40
CA ILE A 428 12.69 5.75 13.60
C ILE A 428 11.94 4.94 12.53
N PHE A 429 10.61 5.00 12.56
CA PHE A 429 9.74 4.37 11.58
C PHE A 429 9.05 5.46 10.75
N ASP A 430 9.33 5.46 9.44
CA ASP A 430 8.73 6.39 8.49
C ASP A 430 7.74 5.63 7.62
N GLU A 431 6.43 5.85 7.85
CA GLU A 431 5.30 5.19 7.17
C GLU A 431 5.48 3.64 7.08
N PRO A 432 5.78 2.93 8.18
CA PRO A 432 6.21 1.53 8.10
C PRO A 432 5.11 0.58 7.65
N THR A 433 3.87 0.99 7.67
CA THR A 433 2.68 0.21 7.32
C THR A 433 2.18 0.49 5.90
N LYS A 434 2.80 1.44 5.20
CA LYS A 434 2.40 1.80 3.84
C LYS A 434 2.55 0.63 2.87
N GLY A 435 1.44 0.28 2.20
CA GLY A 435 1.40 -0.81 1.22
C GLY A 435 1.61 -2.20 1.82
N VAL A 436 1.27 -2.39 3.10
CA VAL A 436 1.16 -3.71 3.74
C VAL A 436 -0.30 -4.02 4.04
N ASP A 437 -0.62 -5.30 4.14
CA ASP A 437 -1.97 -5.72 4.49
C ASP A 437 -2.25 -5.61 6.00
N VAL A 438 -3.54 -5.73 6.37
CA VAL A 438 -4.00 -5.57 7.76
C VAL A 438 -3.30 -6.53 8.72
N GLY A 439 -3.01 -7.76 8.29
CA GLY A 439 -2.31 -8.74 9.14
C GLY A 439 -0.86 -8.36 9.39
N ALA A 440 -0.14 -7.94 8.34
CA ALA A 440 1.24 -7.48 8.47
C ALA A 440 1.34 -6.18 9.27
N LYS A 441 0.32 -5.29 9.19
CA LYS A 441 0.22 -4.08 10.00
C LYS A 441 0.17 -4.43 11.49
N GLN A 442 -0.64 -5.43 11.87
CA GLN A 442 -0.70 -5.94 13.24
C GLN A 442 0.66 -6.43 13.74
N ASP A 443 1.32 -7.25 12.95
CA ASP A 443 2.62 -7.79 13.31
C ASP A 443 3.67 -6.69 13.53
N ILE A 444 3.61 -5.60 12.72
CA ILE A 444 4.50 -4.45 12.86
C ILE A 444 4.19 -3.68 14.16
N PHE A 445 2.92 -3.47 14.49
CA PHE A 445 2.53 -2.78 15.73
C PHE A 445 2.95 -3.55 16.97
N HIS A 446 2.74 -4.87 16.97
CA HIS A 446 3.23 -5.72 18.06
C HIS A 446 4.76 -5.60 18.21
N LEU A 447 5.48 -5.64 17.10
CA LEU A 447 6.93 -5.51 17.10
C LEU A 447 7.42 -4.16 17.65
N ILE A 448 6.74 -3.05 17.30
CA ILE A 448 7.05 -1.72 17.81
C ILE A 448 6.81 -1.63 19.33
N ASN A 449 5.71 -2.24 19.83
CA ASN A 449 5.47 -2.33 21.27
C ASN A 449 6.57 -3.14 21.98
N GLU A 450 7.01 -4.26 21.41
CA GLU A 450 8.10 -5.04 21.99
C GLU A 450 9.44 -4.27 22.03
N ILE A 451 9.73 -3.46 21.01
CA ILE A 451 10.89 -2.56 21.00
C ILE A 451 10.79 -1.55 22.15
N ALA A 452 9.65 -0.92 22.34
CA ALA A 452 9.45 0.05 23.41
C ALA A 452 9.50 -0.60 24.80
N LYS A 453 8.94 -1.80 25.00
CA LYS A 453 9.03 -2.56 26.26
C LYS A 453 10.47 -2.87 26.67
N GLN A 454 11.37 -3.03 25.71
CA GLN A 454 12.80 -3.23 25.98
C GLN A 454 13.51 -1.95 26.45
N GLY A 455 12.79 -0.83 26.61
CA GLY A 455 13.32 0.46 27.03
C GLY A 455 13.89 1.30 25.90
N ASN A 456 13.70 0.91 24.64
CA ASN A 456 14.15 1.69 23.49
C ASN A 456 13.17 2.84 23.19
N GLY A 457 13.68 3.96 22.67
CA GLY A 457 12.84 5.05 22.18
C GLY A 457 12.34 4.77 20.77
N VAL A 458 11.09 5.14 20.48
CA VAL A 458 10.51 4.97 19.15
C VAL A 458 9.95 6.30 18.65
N ILE A 459 10.29 6.66 17.42
CA ILE A 459 9.66 7.71 16.62
C ILE A 459 8.83 7.01 15.55
N TYR A 460 7.52 7.29 15.50
CA TYR A 460 6.59 6.70 14.54
C TYR A 460 5.93 7.79 13.70
N ALA A 461 6.38 7.96 12.47
CA ALA A 461 5.81 8.92 11.52
C ALA A 461 4.76 8.22 10.66
N SER A 462 3.54 8.78 10.64
CA SER A 462 2.44 8.27 9.80
C SER A 462 1.50 9.40 9.36
N CYS A 463 0.89 9.25 8.19
CA CYS A 463 -0.22 10.07 7.75
C CYS A 463 -1.59 9.48 8.15
N GLU A 464 -1.63 8.24 8.67
CA GLU A 464 -2.85 7.60 9.17
C GLU A 464 -3.07 7.94 10.66
N ASN A 465 -4.01 8.85 10.94
CA ASN A 465 -4.30 9.29 12.30
C ASN A 465 -4.73 8.15 13.23
N SER A 466 -5.47 7.18 12.71
CA SER A 466 -5.90 5.99 13.46
C SER A 466 -4.73 5.14 13.97
N GLU A 467 -3.63 5.07 13.21
CA GLU A 467 -2.41 4.38 13.66
C GLU A 467 -1.74 5.11 14.82
N LEU A 468 -1.60 6.43 14.67
CA LEU A 468 -1.00 7.28 15.71
C LEU A 468 -1.80 7.20 17.01
N LEU A 469 -3.13 7.28 16.93
CA LEU A 469 -4.02 7.17 18.08
C LEU A 469 -3.96 5.79 18.76
N SER A 470 -3.69 4.73 17.99
CA SER A 470 -3.65 3.36 18.53
C SER A 470 -2.32 2.99 19.15
N LEU A 471 -1.21 3.58 18.68
CA LEU A 471 0.14 3.08 18.95
C LEU A 471 0.98 4.00 19.83
N THR A 472 0.78 5.34 19.74
CA THR A 472 1.69 6.32 20.36
C THR A 472 1.28 6.73 21.77
N ASP A 473 2.23 7.21 22.59
CA ASP A 473 1.99 7.81 23.91
C ASP A 473 1.56 9.26 23.79
N ARG A 474 2.23 9.99 22.93
CA ARG A 474 1.99 11.35 22.52
C ARG A 474 2.50 11.55 21.12
N MET A 475 2.12 12.65 20.49
CA MET A 475 2.51 12.95 19.13
C MET A 475 2.81 14.43 18.92
N TYR A 476 3.65 14.71 17.95
CA TYR A 476 3.87 16.05 17.41
C TYR A 476 3.20 16.14 16.05
N VAL A 477 2.43 17.20 15.82
CA VAL A 477 1.75 17.42 14.55
C VAL A 477 2.55 18.40 13.71
N MET A 478 2.92 18.00 12.50
CA MET A 478 3.71 18.80 11.56
C MET A 478 2.83 19.42 10.48
N TYR A 479 3.14 20.66 10.15
CA TYR A 479 2.60 21.39 9.00
C TYR A 479 3.70 22.24 8.37
N ASN A 480 3.87 22.16 7.05
CA ASN A 480 4.87 22.90 6.27
C ASN A 480 6.28 22.89 6.89
N GLY A 481 6.69 21.73 7.41
CA GLY A 481 8.04 21.51 7.96
C GLY A 481 8.26 21.95 9.41
N ALA A 482 7.25 22.51 10.07
CA ALA A 482 7.32 22.95 11.47
C ALA A 482 6.38 22.12 12.35
N VAL A 483 6.69 22.01 13.64
CA VAL A 483 5.81 21.43 14.66
C VAL A 483 4.78 22.48 15.06
N MET A 484 3.48 22.12 14.94
CA MET A 484 2.36 22.98 15.29
C MET A 484 1.82 22.73 16.69
N ALA A 485 1.83 21.46 17.13
CA ALA A 485 1.33 21.07 18.44
C ALA A 485 2.02 19.80 18.95
N GLU A 486 2.07 19.68 20.29
CA GLU A 486 2.33 18.44 21.02
C GLU A 486 1.01 17.98 21.65
N LEU A 487 0.58 16.75 21.34
CA LEU A 487 -0.69 16.19 21.79
C LEU A 487 -0.46 14.89 22.56
N LYS A 488 -1.17 14.73 23.70
CA LYS A 488 -1.20 13.46 24.42
C LYS A 488 -2.23 12.55 23.77
N THR A 489 -1.82 11.41 23.25
CA THR A 489 -2.68 10.49 22.49
C THR A 489 -3.98 10.13 23.22
N ALA A 490 -3.91 9.88 24.53
CA ALA A 490 -5.08 9.50 25.34
C ALA A 490 -6.22 10.55 25.36
N ASN A 491 -5.91 11.81 25.04
CA ASN A 491 -6.85 12.93 25.12
C ASN A 491 -7.13 13.57 23.74
N THR A 492 -6.58 12.98 22.66
CA THR A 492 -6.59 13.56 21.31
C THR A 492 -7.61 12.85 20.42
N THR A 493 -8.24 13.60 19.53
CA THR A 493 -9.16 13.09 18.49
C THR A 493 -8.56 13.22 17.10
N GLU A 494 -9.10 12.48 16.13
CA GLU A 494 -8.68 12.61 14.72
C GLU A 494 -8.93 14.02 14.17
N ASP A 495 -10.02 14.66 14.57
CA ASP A 495 -10.36 16.02 14.16
C ASP A 495 -9.33 17.03 14.66
N GLU A 496 -8.84 16.86 15.90
CA GLU A 496 -7.81 17.72 16.47
C GLU A 496 -6.47 17.56 15.71
N ILE A 497 -6.06 16.33 15.44
CA ILE A 497 -4.85 16.06 14.62
C ILE A 497 -5.01 16.69 13.24
N MET A 498 -6.17 16.52 12.60
CA MET A 498 -6.43 17.08 11.28
C MET A 498 -6.39 18.61 11.29
N ASN A 499 -6.97 19.26 12.29
CA ASN A 499 -6.95 20.72 12.42
C ASN A 499 -5.52 21.28 12.42
N TYR A 500 -4.62 20.72 13.26
CA TYR A 500 -3.22 21.14 13.26
C TYR A 500 -2.47 20.73 12.00
N SER A 501 -2.83 19.62 11.37
CA SER A 501 -2.20 19.15 10.12
C SER A 501 -2.46 20.04 8.92
N VAL A 502 -3.49 20.91 8.97
CA VAL A 502 -3.80 21.92 7.95
C VAL A 502 -3.40 23.33 8.36
N GLY A 503 -2.69 23.49 9.48
CA GLY A 503 -2.19 24.79 9.96
C GLY A 503 -3.11 25.54 10.91
N GLY A 504 -4.17 24.90 11.45
CA GLY A 504 -5.03 25.48 12.48
C GLY A 504 -4.28 25.78 13.77
N ARG A 505 -4.75 26.76 14.55
CA ARG A 505 -4.19 27.13 15.86
C ARG A 505 -5.17 26.79 16.99
N ALA A 506 -4.66 26.62 18.20
CA ALA A 506 -5.42 26.19 19.37
C ALA A 506 -6.68 27.05 19.70
N ASP A 507 -6.70 28.31 19.29
CA ASP A 507 -7.76 29.27 19.65
C ASP A 507 -8.94 29.34 18.64
N GLU A 508 -8.87 28.67 17.49
CA GLU A 508 -9.91 28.76 16.45
C GLU A 508 -11.04 27.70 16.58
N GLY A 509 -10.85 26.68 17.40
CA GLY A 509 -11.77 25.54 17.54
C GLY A 509 -12.95 25.73 18.51
N LEU A 510 -12.93 26.71 19.43
CA LEU A 510 -13.95 26.89 20.47
C LEU A 510 -15.07 27.91 20.11
N ASN A 511 -14.88 28.75 19.08
CA ASN A 511 -15.84 29.78 18.69
C ASN A 511 -16.83 29.37 17.58
N ALA A 512 -16.69 28.21 16.97
CA ALA A 512 -17.60 27.78 15.89
C ALA A 512 -18.90 27.09 16.41
N LYS A 513 -19.02 26.78 17.70
CA LYS A 513 -20.21 26.12 18.30
C LYS A 513 -21.18 27.05 19.06
N THR A 514 -20.95 28.36 19.11
CA THR A 514 -21.82 29.31 19.83
C THR A 514 -22.44 30.41 18.96
N GLY A 515 -22.46 30.26 17.64
CA GLY A 515 -23.02 31.23 16.70
C GLY A 515 -24.30 30.77 15.99
N GLY A 516 -25.28 30.27 16.71
CA GLY A 516 -26.56 29.87 16.11
C GLY A 516 -27.74 30.05 17.06
N THR A 517 -28.14 31.33 17.30
CA THR A 517 -29.52 31.73 17.61
C THR A 517 -29.60 33.26 17.83
N ARG A 518 -30.00 33.97 16.79
CA ARG A 518 -30.91 35.11 16.89
C ARG A 518 -31.52 35.34 15.54
#